data_6954bcb1d70a6bf07055586dc84e57e6
#
_entry.id   6954bcb1d70a6bf07055586dc84e57e6
#
_cell.length_a   1.000
_cell.length_b   1.000
_cell.length_c   1.000
_cell.angle_alpha   90.00
_cell.angle_beta   90.00
_cell.angle_gamma   90.00
#
_symmetry.space_group_name_H-M   'P 1'
#
loop_
_entity.id
_entity.type
_entity.pdbx_description
1 polymer ?
#
loop_
_entity_poly.entity_id
_entity_poly.type
_entity_poly.pdbx_seq_one_letter_code
_entity_poly.pdbx_strand_id
1 'polypeptide(L)'
;FRKLGCENKRSLWWDGGFSCQGLLRGPWPLLLSAGLLAFFNWLTLLIAGHAWSITWAFTLWAGKAAVALGWDLSSTWFWSGGFAGRALERPVLLDTTSVMNFGIVFGAFIAASLAGKIAPKTRIQLPSLLAAVTGGLLLGYGARLAYGCNIGAFFSGIASTSLHGWVWIVFS
;
A
#
# COMPACT_ATOMS: atom_id res chain seq x y z
N PHE A 1 -3.38 -19.14 27.05
CA PHE A 1 -3.35 -20.04 25.89
C PHE A 1 -4.77 -20.55 25.62
N ARG A 2 -5.52 -19.90 24.74
CA ARG A 2 -6.85 -20.35 24.33
C ARG A 2 -6.64 -21.28 23.14
N LYS A 3 -7.12 -22.54 23.28
CA LYS A 3 -7.06 -23.59 22.27
C LYS A 3 -7.58 -23.03 20.94
N LEU A 4 -6.71 -22.90 19.94
CA LEU A 4 -7.09 -22.74 18.54
C LEU A 4 -7.73 -24.07 18.14
N GLY A 5 -9.05 -24.15 18.23
CA GLY A 5 -9.82 -25.24 17.67
C GLY A 5 -9.53 -25.30 16.16
N CYS A 6 -9.31 -26.51 15.69
CA CYS A 6 -9.19 -26.84 14.27
C CYS A 6 -10.54 -26.58 13.60
N GLU A 7 -10.84 -25.31 13.31
CA GLU A 7 -12.04 -24.92 12.57
C GLU A 7 -11.82 -25.23 11.09
N ASN A 8 -12.72 -26.00 10.57
CA ASN A 8 -12.80 -26.62 9.26
C ASN A 8 -12.25 -25.72 8.13
N LYS A 9 -11.07 -26.03 7.62
CA LYS A 9 -10.38 -25.31 6.53
C LYS A 9 -11.18 -25.14 5.22
N ARG A 10 -12.32 -25.81 5.08
CA ARG A 10 -13.19 -25.70 3.89
C ARG A 10 -14.02 -24.43 3.87
N SER A 11 -14.34 -23.83 5.01
CA SER A 11 -15.18 -22.61 5.10
C SER A 11 -14.46 -21.34 4.67
N LEU A 12 -13.11 -21.30 4.67
CA LEU A 12 -12.32 -20.14 4.28
C LEU A 12 -12.37 -19.82 2.78
N TRP A 13 -12.67 -20.80 1.94
CA TRP A 13 -12.60 -20.64 0.48
C TRP A 13 -13.93 -20.23 -0.16
N TRP A 14 -15.08 -20.72 0.36
CA TRP A 14 -16.35 -20.53 -0.34
C TRP A 14 -17.61 -20.32 0.54
N ASP A 15 -17.65 -20.72 1.80
CA ASP A 15 -18.86 -20.80 2.62
C ASP A 15 -19.33 -19.46 3.25
N GLY A 16 -19.00 -18.34 2.66
CA GLY A 16 -19.58 -17.05 3.05
C GLY A 16 -20.92 -16.85 2.37
N GLY A 17 -22.01 -17.28 2.99
CA GLY A 17 -23.33 -16.83 2.56
C GLY A 17 -23.35 -15.31 2.49
N PHE A 18 -23.73 -14.74 1.33
CA PHE A 18 -23.86 -13.30 1.12
C PHE A 18 -24.95 -12.72 2.03
N SER A 19 -24.62 -12.47 3.29
CA SER A 19 -25.46 -11.66 4.17
C SER A 19 -24.93 -10.21 4.14
N CYS A 20 -25.83 -9.23 4.21
CA CYS A 20 -25.45 -7.82 4.28
C CYS A 20 -24.52 -7.53 5.46
N GLN A 21 -24.67 -8.27 6.57
CA GLN A 21 -23.79 -8.19 7.73
C GLN A 21 -22.41 -8.80 7.46
N GLY A 22 -22.31 -9.89 6.69
CA GLY A 22 -21.05 -10.50 6.28
C GLY A 22 -20.28 -9.60 5.31
N LEU A 23 -20.95 -8.87 4.44
CA LEU A 23 -20.33 -7.92 3.52
C LEU A 23 -19.68 -6.74 4.26
N LEU A 24 -20.33 -6.22 5.30
CA LEU A 24 -19.84 -5.06 6.06
C LEU A 24 -18.84 -5.41 7.16
N ARG A 25 -19.00 -6.58 7.80
CA ARG A 25 -18.19 -6.96 8.97
C ARG A 25 -17.11 -8.01 8.69
N GLY A 26 -17.11 -8.63 7.49
CA GLY A 26 -16.20 -9.73 7.12
C GLY A 26 -16.41 -11.00 7.99
N PRO A 27 -15.58 -12.04 7.82
CA PRO A 27 -14.51 -12.17 6.84
C PRO A 27 -15.04 -12.43 5.44
N TRP A 28 -14.43 -11.79 4.45
CA TRP A 28 -14.78 -12.05 3.05
C TRP A 28 -14.16 -13.35 2.56
N PRO A 29 -14.84 -14.10 1.67
CA PRO A 29 -14.24 -15.27 1.04
C PRO A 29 -12.94 -14.88 0.32
N LEU A 30 -11.91 -15.72 0.46
CA LEU A 30 -10.59 -15.43 -0.10
C LEU A 30 -10.62 -15.18 -1.61
N LEU A 31 -11.37 -16.02 -2.35
CA LEU A 31 -11.49 -15.89 -3.81
C LEU A 31 -12.18 -14.60 -4.24
N LEU A 32 -13.22 -14.16 -3.50
CA LEU A 32 -13.88 -12.88 -3.78
C LEU A 32 -12.93 -11.71 -3.55
N SER A 33 -12.20 -11.72 -2.43
CA SER A 33 -11.22 -10.67 -2.11
C SER A 33 -10.09 -10.61 -3.14
N ALA A 34 -9.56 -11.76 -3.55
CA ALA A 34 -8.53 -11.85 -4.58
C ALA A 34 -9.04 -11.37 -5.94
N GLY A 35 -10.25 -11.78 -6.33
CA GLY A 35 -10.89 -11.35 -7.57
C GLY A 35 -11.13 -9.84 -7.63
N LEU A 36 -11.61 -9.24 -6.53
CA LEU A 36 -11.80 -7.80 -6.42
C LEU A 36 -10.47 -7.04 -6.48
N LEU A 37 -9.42 -7.53 -5.80
CA LEU A 37 -8.10 -6.93 -5.87
C LEU A 37 -7.53 -6.97 -7.30
N ALA A 38 -7.65 -8.09 -7.98
CA ALA A 38 -7.23 -8.23 -9.38
C ALA A 38 -8.01 -7.28 -10.30
N PHE A 39 -9.33 -7.21 -10.13
CA PHE A 39 -10.19 -6.30 -10.88
C PHE A 39 -9.83 -4.83 -10.66
N PHE A 40 -9.63 -4.40 -9.41
CA PHE A 40 -9.24 -3.02 -9.13
C PHE A 40 -7.82 -2.70 -9.61
N ASN A 41 -6.89 -3.66 -9.59
CA ASN A 41 -5.57 -3.45 -10.18
C ASN A 41 -5.63 -3.25 -11.70
N TRP A 42 -6.46 -4.05 -12.37
CA TRP A 42 -6.71 -3.89 -13.80
C TRP A 42 -7.39 -2.55 -14.11
N LEU A 43 -8.39 -2.16 -13.32
CA LEU A 43 -9.07 -0.87 -13.47
C LEU A 43 -8.10 0.31 -13.24
N THR A 44 -7.20 0.19 -12.26
CA THR A 44 -6.13 1.17 -12.01
C THR A 44 -5.24 1.34 -13.24
N LEU A 45 -4.83 0.23 -13.86
CA LEU A 45 -4.03 0.28 -15.08
C LEU A 45 -4.75 1.03 -16.21
N LEU A 46 -6.05 0.80 -16.39
CA LEU A 46 -6.85 1.47 -17.43
C LEU A 46 -7.01 2.98 -17.18
N ILE A 47 -7.26 3.38 -15.91
CA ILE A 47 -7.56 4.78 -15.57
C ILE A 47 -6.27 5.59 -15.40
N ALA A 48 -5.28 5.04 -14.71
CA ALA A 48 -4.05 5.75 -14.35
C ALA A 48 -2.95 5.60 -15.41
N GLY A 49 -3.08 4.65 -16.35
CA GLY A 49 -2.06 4.35 -17.36
C GLY A 49 -0.80 3.66 -16.82
N HIS A 50 -0.80 3.28 -15.55
CA HIS A 50 0.30 2.53 -14.91
C HIS A 50 -0.26 1.56 -13.86
N ALA A 51 0.50 0.50 -13.60
CA ALA A 51 0.16 -0.48 -12.58
C ALA A 51 0.15 0.14 -11.17
N TRP A 52 -0.62 -0.46 -10.26
CA TRP A 52 -0.74 0.03 -8.90
C TRP A 52 0.64 0.13 -8.22
N SER A 53 0.93 1.31 -7.69
CA SER A 53 2.18 1.62 -6.99
C SER A 53 1.88 2.54 -5.81
N ILE A 54 2.68 2.43 -4.75
CA ILE A 54 2.55 3.25 -3.53
C ILE A 54 3.84 3.98 -3.16
N THR A 55 5.00 3.44 -3.54
CA THR A 55 6.31 3.93 -3.09
C THR A 55 6.68 5.31 -3.63
N TRP A 56 6.22 5.64 -4.84
CA TRP A 56 6.46 6.95 -5.45
C TRP A 56 5.91 8.10 -4.61
N ALA A 57 4.68 7.97 -4.11
CA ALA A 57 4.05 9.01 -3.32
C ALA A 57 4.86 9.38 -2.07
N PHE A 58 5.40 8.39 -1.36
CA PHE A 58 6.26 8.65 -0.19
C PHE A 58 7.54 9.40 -0.57
N THR A 59 8.14 9.06 -1.71
CA THR A 59 9.31 9.79 -2.23
C THR A 59 8.94 11.23 -2.56
N LEU A 60 7.81 11.45 -3.21
CA LEU A 60 7.33 12.79 -3.54
C LEU A 60 7.02 13.61 -2.28
N TRP A 61 6.36 13.01 -1.27
CA TRP A 61 6.05 13.69 -0.02
C TRP A 61 7.32 14.06 0.75
N ALA A 62 8.32 13.17 0.80
CA ALA A 62 9.61 13.45 1.39
C ALA A 62 10.35 14.60 0.67
N GLY A 63 10.33 14.59 -0.67
CA GLY A 63 10.89 15.68 -1.48
C GLY A 63 10.21 17.02 -1.20
N LYS A 64 8.86 17.05 -1.18
CA LYS A 64 8.11 18.27 -0.85
C LYS A 64 8.38 18.77 0.57
N ALA A 65 8.49 17.87 1.54
CA ALA A 65 8.85 18.23 2.91
C ALA A 65 10.26 18.83 2.99
N ALA A 66 11.23 18.26 2.26
CA ALA A 66 12.59 18.79 2.19
C ALA A 66 12.62 20.20 1.57
N VAL A 67 11.87 20.44 0.49
CA VAL A 67 11.73 21.78 -0.11
C VAL A 67 11.10 22.77 0.89
N ALA A 68 10.07 22.34 1.61
CA ALA A 68 9.43 23.17 2.64
C ALA A 68 10.38 23.51 3.80
N LEU A 69 11.38 22.64 4.07
CA LEU A 69 12.45 22.88 5.04
C LEU A 69 13.60 23.73 4.49
N GLY A 70 13.50 24.21 3.25
CA GLY A 70 14.48 25.07 2.60
C GLY A 70 15.60 24.35 1.84
N TRP A 71 15.47 23.05 1.60
CA TRP A 71 16.46 22.31 0.80
C TRP A 71 16.18 22.52 -0.70
N ASP A 72 17.20 22.90 -1.45
CA ASP A 72 17.13 23.00 -2.90
C ASP A 72 17.36 21.61 -3.52
N LEU A 73 16.28 20.94 -3.88
CA LEU A 73 16.30 19.63 -4.54
C LEU A 73 16.48 19.78 -6.07
N SER A 74 16.27 20.96 -6.64
CA SER A 74 16.38 21.18 -8.09
C SER A 74 17.81 20.98 -8.61
N SER A 75 18.80 21.16 -7.76
CA SER A 75 20.22 20.92 -8.04
C SER A 75 20.60 19.43 -8.09
N THR A 76 19.74 18.55 -7.60
CA THR A 76 20.05 17.10 -7.57
C THR A 76 19.64 16.42 -8.87
N TRP A 77 20.45 15.51 -9.37
CA TRP A 77 20.19 14.78 -10.62
C TRP A 77 18.79 14.16 -10.69
N PHE A 78 18.27 13.63 -9.58
CA PHE A 78 16.97 12.97 -9.55
C PHE A 78 15.80 13.96 -9.73
N TRP A 79 15.89 15.17 -9.13
CA TRP A 79 14.84 16.17 -9.14
C TRP A 79 15.05 17.30 -10.15
N SER A 80 16.21 17.36 -10.83
CA SER A 80 16.57 18.44 -11.76
C SER A 80 15.75 18.49 -13.04
N GLY A 81 14.85 17.53 -13.28
CA GLY A 81 14.06 17.52 -14.51
C GLY A 81 13.19 16.28 -14.68
N GLY A 82 12.64 16.12 -15.87
CA GLY A 82 11.84 14.97 -16.23
C GLY A 82 10.52 14.87 -15.47
N PHE A 83 10.12 13.64 -15.14
CA PHE A 83 8.89 13.35 -14.42
C PHE A 83 8.95 13.80 -12.96
N ALA A 84 10.07 13.55 -12.29
CA ALA A 84 10.24 13.87 -10.87
C ALA A 84 10.19 15.37 -10.58
N GLY A 85 10.90 16.18 -11.36
CA GLY A 85 10.87 17.65 -11.22
C GLY A 85 9.47 18.22 -11.42
N ARG A 86 8.78 17.82 -12.48
CA ARG A 86 7.39 18.24 -12.70
C ARG A 86 6.43 17.82 -11.58
N ALA A 87 6.63 16.64 -11.00
CA ALA A 87 5.82 16.16 -9.89
C ALA A 87 6.08 16.99 -8.61
N LEU A 88 7.31 17.45 -8.41
CA LEU A 88 7.67 18.29 -7.26
C LEU A 88 6.92 19.64 -7.28
N GLU A 89 6.70 20.21 -8.45
CA GLU A 89 5.99 21.50 -8.63
C GLU A 89 4.47 21.37 -8.50
N ARG A 90 3.91 20.18 -8.85
CA ARG A 90 2.46 19.95 -8.85
C ARG A 90 1.92 19.73 -7.44
N PRO A 91 0.65 20.09 -7.15
CA PRO A 91 -0.01 19.73 -5.91
C PRO A 91 -0.04 18.21 -5.69
N VAL A 92 0.10 17.76 -4.43
CA VAL A 92 0.09 16.34 -4.04
C VAL A 92 -1.17 15.62 -4.51
N LEU A 93 -2.33 16.29 -4.50
CA LEU A 93 -3.61 15.72 -4.90
C LEU A 93 -3.75 15.51 -6.43
N LEU A 94 -2.84 16.06 -7.24
CA LEU A 94 -2.77 15.77 -8.67
C LEU A 94 -1.84 14.60 -9.00
N ASP A 95 -1.13 14.08 -8.01
CA ASP A 95 -0.32 12.86 -8.17
C ASP A 95 -1.18 11.62 -7.92
N THR A 96 -1.30 10.78 -8.93
CA THR A 96 -2.16 9.58 -8.91
C THR A 96 -1.79 8.63 -7.79
N THR A 97 -0.49 8.41 -7.53
CA THR A 97 -0.01 7.54 -6.46
C THR A 97 -0.33 8.08 -5.06
N SER A 98 -0.30 9.40 -4.90
CA SER A 98 -0.71 10.04 -3.64
C SER A 98 -2.20 9.84 -3.37
N VAL A 99 -3.04 10.03 -4.39
CA VAL A 99 -4.50 9.78 -4.27
C VAL A 99 -4.79 8.32 -3.95
N MET A 100 -4.09 7.37 -4.60
CA MET A 100 -4.19 5.94 -4.30
C MET A 100 -3.82 5.63 -2.84
N ASN A 101 -2.74 6.20 -2.33
CA ASN A 101 -2.32 6.01 -0.94
C ASN A 101 -3.34 6.55 0.06
N PHE A 102 -3.89 7.73 -0.18
CA PHE A 102 -4.99 8.24 0.63
C PHE A 102 -6.21 7.32 0.57
N GLY A 103 -6.56 6.83 -0.63
CA GLY A 103 -7.63 5.86 -0.82
C GLY A 103 -7.46 4.59 0.00
N ILE A 104 -6.24 4.03 0.06
CA ILE A 104 -5.94 2.86 0.89
C ILE A 104 -6.15 3.16 2.38
N VAL A 105 -5.61 4.28 2.87
CA VAL A 105 -5.70 4.65 4.28
C VAL A 105 -7.15 4.88 4.69
N PHE A 106 -7.90 5.68 3.92
CA PHE A 106 -9.31 5.95 4.20
C PHE A 106 -10.19 4.70 4.05
N GLY A 107 -9.94 3.89 3.00
CA GLY A 107 -10.65 2.64 2.79
C GLY A 107 -10.43 1.65 3.92
N ALA A 108 -9.19 1.48 4.37
CA ALA A 108 -8.87 0.63 5.51
C ALA A 108 -9.51 1.13 6.82
N PHE A 109 -9.49 2.45 7.04
CA PHE A 109 -10.13 3.06 8.21
C PHE A 109 -11.66 2.85 8.21
N ILE A 110 -12.32 3.08 7.07
CA ILE A 110 -13.76 2.86 6.93
C ILE A 110 -14.08 1.37 7.13
N ALA A 111 -13.33 0.47 6.52
CA ALA A 111 -13.54 -0.97 6.66
C ALA A 111 -13.36 -1.43 8.12
N ALA A 112 -12.34 -0.96 8.81
CA ALA A 112 -12.12 -1.25 10.23
C ALA A 112 -13.25 -0.70 11.12
N SER A 113 -13.74 0.50 10.79
CA SER A 113 -14.89 1.13 11.49
C SER A 113 -16.15 0.29 11.34
N LEU A 114 -16.50 -0.09 10.11
CA LEU A 114 -17.69 -0.89 9.80
C LEU A 114 -17.59 -2.29 10.43
N ALA A 115 -16.41 -2.87 10.48
CA ALA A 115 -16.16 -4.14 11.15
C ALA A 115 -16.20 -4.05 12.70
N GLY A 116 -16.26 -2.84 13.27
CA GLY A 116 -16.23 -2.63 14.72
C GLY A 116 -14.90 -3.05 15.37
N LYS A 117 -13.82 -3.05 14.60
CA LYS A 117 -12.47 -3.47 15.05
C LYS A 117 -11.55 -2.31 15.39
N ILE A 118 -12.05 -1.09 15.44
CA ILE A 118 -11.25 0.06 15.88
C ILE A 118 -11.08 -0.03 17.39
N ALA A 119 -9.84 -0.33 17.81
CA ALA A 119 -9.43 -0.31 19.20
C ALA A 119 -8.21 0.62 19.34
N PRO A 120 -8.41 1.94 19.47
CA PRO A 120 -7.29 2.86 19.61
C PRO A 120 -6.56 2.59 20.92
N LYS A 121 -5.26 2.28 20.84
CA LYS A 121 -4.40 2.23 22.02
C LYS A 121 -4.06 3.65 22.44
N THR A 122 -4.52 4.07 23.59
CA THR A 122 -4.30 5.42 24.14
C THR A 122 -2.87 5.67 24.59
N ARG A 123 -2.08 4.61 24.81
CA ARG A 123 -0.67 4.71 25.23
C ARG A 123 0.21 3.94 24.26
N ILE A 124 1.04 4.65 23.51
CA ILE A 124 2.10 4.07 22.67
C ILE A 124 3.38 4.14 23.50
N GLN A 125 4.00 2.99 23.75
CA GLN A 125 5.29 2.92 24.43
C GLN A 125 6.41 3.49 23.54
N LEU A 126 7.29 4.30 24.10
CA LEU A 126 8.40 4.92 23.36
C LEU A 126 9.27 3.89 22.59
N PRO A 127 9.63 2.72 23.13
CA PRO A 127 10.38 1.71 22.38
C PRO A 127 9.62 1.22 21.12
N SER A 128 8.30 1.07 21.21
CA SER A 128 7.47 0.67 20.07
C SER A 128 7.42 1.76 18.98
N LEU A 129 7.37 3.03 19.40
CA LEU A 129 7.42 4.15 18.47
C LEU A 129 8.78 4.23 17.76
N LEU A 130 9.89 4.11 18.51
CA LEU A 130 11.23 4.10 17.94
C LEU A 130 11.42 2.93 16.96
N ALA A 131 10.97 1.73 17.35
CA ALA A 131 11.02 0.56 16.46
C ALA A 131 10.18 0.76 15.19
N ALA A 132 9.01 1.38 15.29
CA ALA A 132 8.18 1.69 14.13
C ALA A 132 8.84 2.72 13.19
N VAL A 133 9.45 3.77 13.75
CA VAL A 133 10.16 4.79 12.95
C VAL A 133 11.38 4.19 12.27
N THR A 134 12.24 3.49 13.01
CA THR A 134 13.46 2.88 12.43
C THR A 134 13.10 1.81 11.40
N GLY A 135 12.13 0.95 11.71
CA GLY A 135 11.63 -0.06 10.77
C GLY A 135 11.02 0.55 9.51
N GLY A 136 10.26 1.63 9.66
CA GLY A 136 9.69 2.38 8.53
C GLY A 136 10.75 3.02 7.64
N LEU A 137 11.81 3.60 8.21
CA LEU A 137 12.93 4.17 7.46
C LEU A 137 13.69 3.08 6.69
N LEU A 138 14.00 1.95 7.35
CA LEU A 138 14.67 0.81 6.72
C LEU A 138 13.80 0.21 5.60
N LEU A 139 12.50 0.06 5.82
CA LEU A 139 11.57 -0.42 4.81
C LEU A 139 11.50 0.51 3.60
N GLY A 140 11.42 1.83 3.84
CA GLY A 140 11.39 2.83 2.78
C GLY A 140 12.67 2.84 1.94
N TYR A 141 13.83 2.76 2.60
CA TYR A 141 15.11 2.66 1.93
C TYR A 141 15.25 1.35 1.14
N GLY A 142 14.89 0.22 1.76
CA GLY A 142 14.90 -1.09 1.10
C GLY A 142 13.97 -1.14 -0.11
N ALA A 143 12.78 -0.56 -0.04
CA ALA A 143 11.85 -0.49 -1.16
C ALA A 143 12.38 0.36 -2.33
N ARG A 144 13.24 1.34 -2.07
CA ARG A 144 13.92 2.11 -3.13
C ARG A 144 15.05 1.33 -3.78
N LEU A 145 15.86 0.61 -2.99
CA LEU A 145 16.94 -0.25 -3.52
C LEU A 145 16.36 -1.41 -4.34
N ALA A 146 15.30 -2.05 -3.83
CA ALA A 146 14.65 -3.18 -4.48
C ALA A 146 13.71 -2.77 -5.63
N TYR A 147 13.61 -1.49 -5.94
CA TYR A 147 12.75 -0.93 -6.99
C TYR A 147 11.27 -1.28 -6.84
N GLY A 148 10.77 -1.28 -5.62
CA GLY A 148 9.35 -1.49 -5.31
C GLY A 148 9.12 -2.14 -3.95
N CYS A 149 7.86 -2.45 -3.70
CA CYS A 149 7.38 -3.16 -2.52
C CYS A 149 6.48 -4.33 -2.96
N ASN A 150 5.92 -5.06 -2.01
CA ASN A 150 5.01 -6.18 -2.31
C ASN A 150 3.83 -5.80 -3.23
N ILE A 151 3.38 -4.56 -3.23
CA ILE A 151 2.33 -4.10 -4.15
C ILE A 151 2.92 -3.76 -5.52
N GLY A 152 3.95 -2.95 -5.60
CA GLY A 152 4.51 -2.49 -6.87
C GLY A 152 5.36 -3.54 -7.58
N ALA A 153 6.29 -4.19 -6.87
CA ALA A 153 7.21 -5.15 -7.46
C ALA A 153 6.59 -6.54 -7.60
N PHE A 154 5.95 -7.04 -6.55
CA PHE A 154 5.38 -8.39 -6.56
C PHE A 154 4.00 -8.43 -7.23
N PHE A 155 2.95 -7.85 -6.61
CA PHE A 155 1.57 -7.97 -7.08
C PHE A 155 1.37 -7.34 -8.47
N SER A 156 1.73 -6.08 -8.63
CA SER A 156 1.60 -5.38 -9.91
C SER A 156 2.65 -5.83 -10.93
N GLY A 157 3.86 -6.18 -10.48
CA GLY A 157 4.93 -6.69 -11.33
C GLY A 157 4.58 -8.02 -11.99
N ILE A 158 4.00 -8.96 -11.23
CA ILE A 158 3.53 -10.25 -11.79
C ILE A 158 2.34 -10.02 -12.72
N ALA A 159 1.37 -9.19 -12.31
CA ALA A 159 0.19 -8.89 -13.13
C ALA A 159 0.57 -8.27 -14.49
N SER A 160 1.67 -7.51 -14.55
CA SER A 160 2.22 -6.94 -15.79
C SER A 160 3.30 -7.81 -16.46
N THR A 161 3.43 -9.07 -16.06
CA THR A 161 4.40 -10.04 -16.61
C THR A 161 5.86 -9.60 -16.53
N SER A 162 6.20 -8.74 -15.57
CA SER A 162 7.56 -8.25 -15.36
C SER A 162 8.46 -9.34 -14.79
N LEU A 163 9.64 -9.56 -15.39
CA LEU A 163 10.66 -10.49 -14.87
C LEU A 163 11.08 -10.12 -13.44
N HIS A 164 11.13 -8.82 -13.14
CA HIS A 164 11.42 -8.31 -11.80
C HIS A 164 10.44 -8.86 -10.75
N GLY A 165 9.14 -8.92 -11.06
CA GLY A 165 8.12 -9.47 -10.17
C GLY A 165 8.34 -10.96 -9.88
N TRP A 166 8.77 -11.74 -10.85
CA TRP A 166 9.09 -13.15 -10.68
C TRP A 166 10.34 -13.38 -9.82
N VAL A 167 11.38 -12.57 -10.02
CA VAL A 167 12.59 -12.63 -9.17
C VAL A 167 12.23 -12.24 -7.72
N TRP A 168 11.34 -11.26 -7.53
CA TRP A 168 10.89 -10.83 -6.21
C TRP A 168 10.29 -11.98 -5.37
N ILE A 169 9.53 -12.91 -5.97
CA ILE A 169 8.96 -14.08 -5.29
C ILE A 169 10.02 -14.90 -4.56
N VAL A 170 11.21 -15.04 -5.18
CA VAL A 170 12.28 -15.88 -4.64
C VAL A 170 12.91 -15.28 -3.40
N PHE A 171 12.86 -13.95 -3.25
CA PHE A 171 13.56 -13.21 -2.20
C PHE A 171 12.61 -12.57 -1.15
N SER A 172 11.29 -12.63 -1.32
CA SER A 172 10.30 -12.12 -0.38
C SER A 172 9.69 -13.22 0.48
#